data_21f424f6c82564792cfedda4be78cb59
#
_entry.id   21f424f6c82564792cfedda4be78cb59
#
_cell.length_a   1.000
_cell.length_b   1.000
_cell.length_c   1.000
_cell.angle_alpha   90.00
_cell.angle_beta   90.00
_cell.angle_gamma   90.00
#
_symmetry.space_group_name_H-M   'P 1'
#
loop_
_entity.id
_entity.type
_entity.pdbx_description
1 polymer ?
#
loop_
_entity_poly.entity_id
_entity_poly.type
_entity_poly.pdbx_seq_one_letter_code
_entity_poly.pdbx_strand_id
1 'polypeptide(L)'
;IFPTQMPLVGYEGALYRLQSGLTDYDTFLNEVTWYEQVNTDWFDILTRDAYSHSHTLNVSGGSDIVRYYASLGYDRDNGVSNTTYTERYTVTAKMDVQMTSKMLMAIKLNGNVQKKNHLVSTLDAMDYAYNTTRALPCYNEDGSLFFYGNRYYTHANNPGKKYKFNILNEINNSSN
;
A
#
# COMPACT_ATOMS: atom_id res chain seq x y z
N ILE A 1 0.21 -28.18 -22.33
CA ILE A 1 0.27 -28.35 -20.87
C ILE A 1 -0.63 -27.26 -20.31
N PHE A 2 -1.85 -27.60 -19.97
CA PHE A 2 -2.72 -26.63 -19.31
C PHE A 2 -2.19 -26.43 -17.88
N PRO A 3 -2.02 -25.20 -17.41
CA PRO A 3 -1.69 -24.98 -16.02
C PRO A 3 -2.78 -25.62 -15.16
N THR A 4 -2.39 -26.38 -14.18
CA THR A 4 -3.27 -27.07 -13.22
C THR A 4 -4.16 -26.12 -12.39
N GLN A 5 -4.10 -24.84 -12.69
CA GLN A 5 -4.78 -23.76 -11.98
C GLN A 5 -5.40 -22.79 -13.00
N MET A 6 -6.60 -23.13 -13.47
CA MET A 6 -7.37 -22.23 -14.32
C MET A 6 -7.98 -21.10 -13.49
N PRO A 7 -7.97 -19.85 -13.98
CA PRO A 7 -8.69 -18.75 -13.34
C PRO A 7 -10.18 -19.10 -13.28
N LEU A 8 -10.79 -18.85 -12.12
CA LEU A 8 -12.23 -19.09 -11.91
C LEU A 8 -13.09 -17.90 -12.35
N VAL A 9 -12.48 -16.80 -12.76
CA VAL A 9 -13.09 -15.53 -13.14
C VAL A 9 -12.54 -15.05 -14.48
N GLY A 10 -13.23 -14.08 -15.07
CA GLY A 10 -12.89 -13.54 -16.38
C GLY A 10 -13.26 -14.49 -17.52
N TYR A 11 -12.92 -14.07 -18.74
CA TYR A 11 -13.23 -14.82 -19.97
C TYR A 11 -12.73 -16.28 -19.92
N GLU A 12 -11.50 -16.49 -19.46
CA GLU A 12 -10.92 -17.85 -19.38
C GLU A 12 -11.68 -18.73 -18.39
N GLY A 13 -12.12 -18.18 -17.27
CA GLY A 13 -12.94 -18.89 -16.29
C GLY A 13 -14.33 -19.23 -16.84
N ALA A 14 -14.97 -18.31 -17.56
CA ALA A 14 -16.24 -18.53 -18.23
C ALA A 14 -16.13 -19.63 -19.31
N LEU A 15 -15.08 -19.55 -20.14
CA LEU A 15 -14.80 -20.54 -21.19
C LEU A 15 -14.53 -21.93 -20.60
N TYR A 16 -13.78 -22.01 -19.51
CA TYR A 16 -13.54 -23.27 -18.81
C TYR A 16 -14.83 -23.90 -18.31
N ARG A 17 -15.74 -23.12 -17.72
CA ARG A 17 -17.04 -23.62 -17.24
C ARG A 17 -17.90 -24.14 -18.37
N LEU A 18 -17.92 -23.44 -19.52
CA LEU A 18 -18.64 -23.86 -20.70
C LEU A 18 -18.06 -25.20 -21.22
N GLN A 19 -16.75 -25.29 -21.42
CA GLN A 19 -16.09 -26.51 -21.93
C GLN A 19 -16.22 -27.71 -20.98
N SER A 20 -16.33 -27.44 -19.67
CA SER A 20 -16.54 -28.47 -18.65
C SER A 20 -18.01 -28.86 -18.47
N GLY A 21 -18.94 -28.26 -19.23
CA GLY A 21 -20.37 -28.53 -19.10
C GLY A 21 -21.00 -28.00 -17.80
N LEU A 22 -20.32 -27.08 -17.12
CA LEU A 22 -20.80 -26.48 -15.86
C LEU A 22 -21.77 -25.32 -16.10
N THR A 23 -21.75 -24.73 -17.29
CA THR A 23 -22.67 -23.66 -17.72
C THR A 23 -23.10 -23.94 -19.16
N ASP A 24 -24.28 -23.41 -19.53
CA ASP A 24 -24.75 -23.42 -20.90
C ASP A 24 -24.17 -22.23 -21.72
N TYR A 25 -24.43 -22.22 -23.02
CA TYR A 25 -23.88 -21.23 -23.93
C TYR A 25 -24.49 -19.83 -23.68
N ASP A 26 -25.74 -19.74 -23.30
CA ASP A 26 -26.41 -18.46 -23.06
C ASP A 26 -25.86 -17.82 -21.79
N THR A 27 -25.65 -18.58 -20.74
CA THR A 27 -24.99 -18.12 -19.50
C THR A 27 -23.57 -17.66 -19.77
N PHE A 28 -22.81 -18.40 -20.60
CA PHE A 28 -21.46 -18.00 -21.01
C PHE A 28 -21.47 -16.67 -21.76
N LEU A 29 -22.37 -16.47 -22.74
CA LEU A 29 -22.48 -15.22 -23.49
C LEU A 29 -22.83 -14.03 -22.60
N ASN A 30 -23.75 -14.20 -21.67
CA ASN A 30 -24.14 -13.14 -20.73
C ASN A 30 -22.95 -12.75 -19.84
N GLU A 31 -22.20 -13.74 -19.36
CA GLU A 31 -21.02 -13.48 -18.51
C GLU A 31 -19.91 -12.78 -19.31
N VAL A 32 -19.64 -13.21 -20.54
CA VAL A 32 -18.64 -12.55 -21.41
C VAL A 32 -19.05 -11.13 -21.74
N THR A 33 -20.32 -10.90 -22.11
CA THR A 33 -20.84 -9.55 -22.39
C THR A 33 -20.70 -8.64 -21.18
N TRP A 34 -20.91 -9.16 -19.97
CA TRP A 34 -20.68 -8.40 -18.74
C TRP A 34 -19.19 -8.03 -18.57
N TYR A 35 -18.28 -8.98 -18.77
CA TYR A 35 -16.83 -8.69 -18.68
C TYR A 35 -16.36 -7.67 -19.72
N GLU A 36 -16.97 -7.66 -20.92
CA GLU A 36 -16.66 -6.66 -21.96
C GLU A 36 -17.03 -5.23 -21.56
N GLN A 37 -18.00 -5.06 -20.68
CA GLN A 37 -18.43 -3.74 -20.17
C GLN A 37 -17.58 -3.28 -18.98
N VAL A 38 -16.87 -4.19 -18.30
CA VAL A 38 -16.02 -3.87 -17.16
C VAL A 38 -14.69 -3.28 -17.67
N ASN A 39 -14.35 -2.10 -17.17
CA ASN A 39 -13.10 -1.44 -17.47
C ASN A 39 -12.48 -0.87 -16.18
N THR A 40 -11.95 -1.74 -15.35
CA THR A 40 -11.34 -1.37 -14.07
C THR A 40 -9.99 -0.71 -14.30
N ASP A 41 -9.82 0.52 -13.84
CA ASP A 41 -8.51 1.15 -13.79
C ASP A 41 -7.81 0.82 -12.46
N TRP A 42 -7.01 -0.22 -12.48
CA TRP A 42 -6.29 -0.69 -11.29
C TRP A 42 -5.26 0.32 -10.79
N PHE A 43 -4.68 1.14 -11.68
CA PHE A 43 -3.75 2.19 -11.26
C PHE A 43 -4.48 3.28 -10.50
N ASP A 44 -5.62 3.76 -11.00
CA ASP A 44 -6.42 4.79 -10.32
C ASP A 44 -6.90 4.31 -8.93
N ILE A 45 -7.27 3.02 -8.83
CA ILE A 45 -7.74 2.43 -7.58
C ILE A 45 -6.61 2.23 -6.56
N LEU A 46 -5.44 1.77 -7.00
CA LEU A 46 -4.37 1.29 -6.10
C LEU A 46 -3.25 2.29 -5.90
N THR A 47 -3.16 3.29 -6.77
CA THR A 47 -2.07 4.27 -6.72
C THR A 47 -2.59 5.69 -6.58
N ARG A 48 -1.69 6.57 -6.22
CA ARG A 48 -1.90 8.02 -6.14
C ARG A 48 -0.62 8.74 -6.55
N ASP A 49 -0.74 10.02 -6.80
CA ASP A 49 0.43 10.88 -6.94
C ASP A 49 1.24 10.88 -5.65
N ALA A 50 2.53 10.58 -5.76
CA ALA A 50 3.45 10.67 -4.64
C ALA A 50 3.70 12.13 -4.30
N TYR A 51 3.53 12.48 -3.04
CA TYR A 51 3.74 13.85 -2.55
C TYR A 51 4.54 13.83 -1.26
N SER A 52 5.66 14.57 -1.26
CA SER A 52 6.53 14.71 -0.10
C SER A 52 6.62 16.18 0.32
N HIS A 53 6.64 16.43 1.60
CA HIS A 53 6.88 17.74 2.15
C HIS A 53 7.72 17.68 3.42
N SER A 54 8.50 18.75 3.64
CA SER A 54 9.36 18.91 4.80
C SER A 54 9.20 20.32 5.38
N HIS A 55 9.13 20.36 6.69
CA HIS A 55 9.08 21.61 7.44
C HIS A 55 10.16 21.62 8.51
N THR A 56 10.95 22.67 8.56
CA THR A 56 12.00 22.81 9.56
C THR A 56 11.93 24.19 10.21
N LEU A 57 11.90 24.19 11.53
CA LEU A 57 12.00 25.40 12.34
C LEU A 57 13.32 25.38 13.08
N ASN A 58 14.11 26.44 12.92
CA ASN A 58 15.40 26.61 13.58
C ASN A 58 15.40 27.88 14.42
N VAL A 59 15.91 27.78 15.63
CA VAL A 59 16.15 28.91 16.50
C VAL A 59 17.59 28.85 17.00
N SER A 60 18.33 29.94 16.90
CA SER A 60 19.69 30.04 17.41
C SER A 60 19.92 31.41 18.00
N GLY A 61 20.80 31.46 18.98
CA GLY A 61 21.19 32.71 19.64
C GLY A 61 22.32 32.47 20.61
N GLY A 62 22.69 33.55 21.29
CA GLY A 62 23.70 33.43 22.32
C GLY A 62 24.43 34.74 22.59
N SER A 63 25.40 34.58 23.48
CA SER A 63 26.37 35.63 23.88
C SER A 63 27.78 35.01 23.84
N ASP A 64 28.76 35.77 24.29
CA ASP A 64 30.15 35.27 24.41
C ASP A 64 30.27 34.13 25.41
N ILE A 65 29.30 34.00 26.32
CA ILE A 65 29.30 32.97 27.37
C ILE A 65 28.46 31.77 27.00
N VAL A 66 27.30 31.97 26.33
CA VAL A 66 26.34 30.93 26.02
C VAL A 66 25.94 31.01 24.56
N ARG A 67 25.99 29.87 23.84
CA ARG A 67 25.47 29.73 22.49
C ARG A 67 24.50 28.58 22.47
N TYR A 68 23.36 28.77 21.82
CA TYR A 68 22.35 27.72 21.68
C TYR A 68 21.81 27.62 20.25
N TYR A 69 21.39 26.43 19.92
CA TYR A 69 20.70 26.10 18.68
C TYR A 69 19.63 25.05 18.97
N ALA A 70 18.44 25.31 18.51
CA ALA A 70 17.35 24.31 18.53
C ALA A 70 16.74 24.18 17.14
N SER A 71 16.42 22.96 16.75
CA SER A 71 15.78 22.65 15.48
C SER A 71 14.67 21.63 15.68
N LEU A 72 13.52 21.91 15.07
CA LEU A 72 12.40 20.97 14.95
C LEU A 72 12.16 20.70 13.48
N GLY A 73 12.14 19.43 13.09
CA GLY A 73 11.88 18.97 11.74
C GLY A 73 10.65 18.07 11.69
N TYR A 74 9.85 18.23 10.65
CA TYR A 74 8.77 17.31 10.27
C TYR A 74 8.89 17.00 8.79
N ASP A 75 9.01 15.72 8.48
CA ASP A 75 9.05 15.22 7.11
C ASP A 75 7.90 14.24 6.91
N ARG A 76 7.20 14.36 5.79
CA ARG A 76 6.20 13.40 5.36
C ARG A 76 6.39 13.03 3.90
N ASP A 77 6.53 11.73 3.66
CA ASP A 77 6.61 11.13 2.35
C ASP A 77 5.41 10.21 2.14
N ASN A 78 4.55 10.53 1.19
CA ASN A 78 3.47 9.67 0.75
C ASN A 78 3.96 8.89 -0.47
N GLY A 79 3.89 7.56 -0.38
CA GLY A 79 4.25 6.68 -1.48
C GLY A 79 3.21 6.66 -2.60
N VAL A 80 3.58 6.08 -3.74
CA VAL A 80 2.70 5.89 -4.90
C VAL A 80 1.53 4.96 -4.57
N SER A 81 1.73 3.93 -3.76
CA SER A 81 0.62 3.12 -3.27
C SER A 81 -0.21 3.90 -2.24
N ASN A 82 -1.55 3.81 -2.35
CA ASN A 82 -2.50 4.60 -1.55
C ASN A 82 -2.31 4.49 -0.03
N THR A 83 -1.77 3.38 0.45
CA THR A 83 -1.61 3.11 1.89
C THR A 83 -0.20 3.34 2.41
N THR A 84 0.79 3.58 1.53
CA THR A 84 2.19 3.75 1.98
C THR A 84 2.52 5.18 2.34
N TYR A 85 3.09 5.38 3.51
CA TYR A 85 3.63 6.68 3.93
C TYR A 85 4.73 6.53 4.98
N THR A 86 5.55 7.56 5.08
CA THR A 86 6.53 7.73 6.16
C THR A 86 6.38 9.12 6.75
N GLU A 87 6.28 9.20 8.07
CA GLU A 87 6.34 10.44 8.83
C GLU A 87 7.55 10.40 9.75
N ARG A 88 8.31 11.48 9.78
CA ARG A 88 9.47 11.62 10.66
C ARG A 88 9.45 12.97 11.37
N TYR A 89 9.58 12.92 12.68
CA TYR A 89 9.76 14.05 13.56
C TYR A 89 11.19 14.05 14.06
N THR A 90 11.89 15.17 13.94
CA THR A 90 13.28 15.30 14.35
C THR A 90 13.43 16.48 15.31
N VAL A 91 14.14 16.29 16.39
CA VAL A 91 14.48 17.32 17.36
C VAL A 91 15.99 17.36 17.53
N THR A 92 16.56 18.54 17.43
CA THR A 92 17.99 18.77 17.75
C THR A 92 18.10 19.96 18.69
N ALA A 93 18.84 19.80 19.77
CA ALA A 93 19.22 20.90 20.64
C ALA A 93 20.73 20.86 20.90
N LYS A 94 21.35 22.00 20.81
CA LYS A 94 22.78 22.21 21.14
C LYS A 94 22.93 23.41 22.04
N MET A 95 23.79 23.28 23.01
CA MET A 95 24.16 24.41 23.90
C MET A 95 25.63 24.31 24.24
N ASP A 96 26.36 25.38 24.03
CA ASP A 96 27.75 25.57 24.41
C ASP A 96 27.80 26.67 25.44
N VAL A 97 28.44 26.38 26.60
CA VAL A 97 28.57 27.31 27.71
C VAL A 97 30.05 27.45 28.09
N GLN A 98 30.60 28.64 27.95
CA GLN A 98 31.95 28.97 28.42
C GLN A 98 31.90 29.24 29.94
N MET A 99 32.17 28.22 30.73
CA MET A 99 32.07 28.27 32.18
C MET A 99 33.21 29.09 32.80
N THR A 100 34.41 28.96 32.23
CA THR A 100 35.57 29.78 32.60
C THR A 100 36.42 30.00 31.34
N SER A 101 37.46 30.86 31.41
CA SER A 101 38.41 31.05 30.30
C SER A 101 39.11 29.77 29.81
N LYS A 102 39.06 28.70 30.61
CA LYS A 102 39.69 27.40 30.28
C LYS A 102 38.71 26.24 30.21
N MET A 103 37.41 26.44 30.46
CA MET A 103 36.43 25.35 30.54
C MET A 103 35.19 25.69 29.72
N LEU A 104 34.95 24.84 28.71
CA LEU A 104 33.77 24.86 27.86
C LEU A 104 32.91 23.61 28.14
N MET A 105 31.62 23.82 28.36
CA MET A 105 30.64 22.73 28.44
C MET A 105 29.81 22.74 27.16
N ALA A 106 29.78 21.59 26.47
CA ALA A 106 28.96 21.38 25.25
C ALA A 106 27.95 20.30 25.50
N ILE A 107 26.68 20.63 25.25
CA ILE A 107 25.56 19.68 25.33
C ILE A 107 24.92 19.54 23.96
N LYS A 108 24.69 18.34 23.49
CA LYS A 108 24.00 18.04 22.25
C LYS A 108 22.98 16.95 22.48
N LEU A 109 21.73 17.24 22.16
CA LEU A 109 20.60 16.32 22.21
C LEU A 109 20.05 16.16 20.80
N ASN A 110 19.84 14.92 20.36
CA ASN A 110 19.17 14.60 19.12
C ASN A 110 18.13 13.52 19.39
N GLY A 111 16.95 13.69 18.84
CA GLY A 111 15.88 12.70 18.89
C GLY A 111 15.15 12.64 17.57
N ASN A 112 14.70 11.47 17.20
CA ASN A 112 13.76 11.31 16.09
C ASN A 112 12.71 10.25 16.41
N VAL A 113 11.51 10.46 15.87
CA VAL A 113 10.44 9.47 15.87
C VAL A 113 10.00 9.31 14.42
N GLN A 114 9.94 8.06 13.96
CA GLN A 114 9.51 7.73 12.62
C GLN A 114 8.32 6.77 12.68
N LYS A 115 7.26 7.14 11.97
CA LYS A 115 6.12 6.26 11.69
C LYS A 115 6.17 5.86 10.23
N LYS A 116 6.02 4.57 9.98
CA LYS A 116 5.97 4.03 8.61
C LYS A 116 4.75 3.15 8.47
N ASN A 117 4.05 3.29 7.37
CA ASN A 117 3.04 2.35 6.92
C ASN A 117 3.50 1.76 5.59
N HIS A 118 3.70 0.46 5.56
CA HIS A 118 4.10 -0.28 4.37
C HIS A 118 3.14 -1.44 4.15
N LEU A 119 2.87 -1.73 2.90
CA LEU A 119 2.20 -2.97 2.55
C LEU A 119 3.08 -4.16 2.96
N VAL A 120 2.44 -5.25 3.35
CA VAL A 120 3.14 -6.53 3.57
C VAL A 120 3.83 -6.91 2.26
N SER A 121 5.06 -7.40 2.33
CA SER A 121 5.92 -7.69 1.17
C SER A 121 5.31 -8.65 0.13
N THR A 122 4.24 -9.36 0.47
CA THR A 122 3.51 -10.26 -0.45
C THR A 122 2.42 -9.54 -1.26
N LEU A 123 2.12 -8.26 -0.95
CA LEU A 123 1.10 -7.46 -1.61
C LEU A 123 1.78 -6.26 -2.27
N ASP A 124 2.12 -6.40 -3.54
CA ASP A 124 2.59 -5.29 -4.36
C ASP A 124 1.43 -4.74 -5.20
N ALA A 125 0.99 -3.51 -4.83
CA ALA A 125 -0.11 -2.84 -5.52
C ALA A 125 0.23 -2.51 -6.98
N MET A 126 1.50 -2.17 -7.25
CA MET A 126 1.96 -1.86 -8.61
C MET A 126 2.03 -3.12 -9.46
N ASP A 127 2.63 -4.19 -8.94
CA ASP A 127 2.69 -5.48 -9.63
C ASP A 127 1.28 -6.02 -9.94
N TYR A 128 0.37 -5.89 -8.98
CA TYR A 128 -1.03 -6.28 -9.18
C TYR A 128 -1.70 -5.44 -10.27
N ALA A 129 -1.52 -4.11 -10.27
CA ALA A 129 -2.09 -3.22 -11.28
C ALA A 129 -1.57 -3.52 -12.70
N TYR A 130 -0.28 -3.89 -12.83
CA TYR A 130 0.32 -4.27 -14.10
C TYR A 130 -0.16 -5.62 -14.63
N ASN A 131 -0.35 -6.59 -13.75
CA ASN A 131 -0.60 -7.97 -14.15
C ASN A 131 -2.08 -8.36 -14.15
N THR A 132 -2.97 -7.48 -13.65
CA THR A 132 -4.40 -7.78 -13.57
C THR A 132 -5.15 -7.18 -14.75
N THR A 133 -5.98 -8.00 -15.39
CA THR A 133 -6.83 -7.54 -16.50
C THR A 133 -7.83 -6.48 -16.04
N ARG A 134 -8.07 -5.48 -16.87
CA ARG A 134 -9.10 -4.46 -16.64
C ARG A 134 -10.53 -5.01 -16.72
N ALA A 135 -10.74 -6.17 -17.32
CA ALA A 135 -12.03 -6.87 -17.35
C ALA A 135 -12.42 -7.52 -16.01
N LEU A 136 -11.51 -7.54 -15.01
CA LEU A 136 -11.82 -7.98 -13.66
C LEU A 136 -12.37 -6.80 -12.85
N PRO A 137 -13.60 -6.86 -12.31
CA PRO A 137 -14.15 -5.78 -11.51
C PRO A 137 -13.51 -5.72 -10.13
N CYS A 138 -13.34 -4.52 -9.60
CA CYS A 138 -12.97 -4.30 -8.21
C CYS A 138 -14.19 -4.26 -7.29
N TYR A 139 -15.31 -3.77 -7.81
CA TYR A 139 -16.57 -3.57 -7.10
C TYR A 139 -17.72 -4.24 -7.83
N ASN A 140 -18.74 -4.63 -7.08
CA ASN A 140 -20.05 -5.01 -7.60
C ASN A 140 -20.84 -3.76 -8.02
N GLU A 141 -21.98 -3.95 -8.70
CA GLU A 141 -22.89 -2.87 -9.09
C GLU A 141 -23.43 -2.06 -7.90
N ASP A 142 -23.55 -2.68 -6.73
CA ASP A 142 -24.01 -2.06 -5.49
C ASP A 142 -22.88 -1.29 -4.74
N GLY A 143 -21.66 -1.23 -5.30
CA GLY A 143 -20.49 -0.59 -4.70
C GLY A 143 -19.77 -1.44 -3.67
N SER A 144 -20.21 -2.64 -3.35
CA SER A 144 -19.49 -3.56 -2.48
C SER A 144 -18.28 -4.15 -3.19
N LEU A 145 -17.28 -4.62 -2.43
CA LEU A 145 -16.09 -5.24 -3.01
C LEU A 145 -16.44 -6.54 -3.74
N PHE A 146 -15.95 -6.68 -4.96
CA PHE A 146 -16.06 -7.91 -5.71
C PHE A 146 -15.01 -8.93 -5.27
N PHE A 147 -15.45 -10.05 -4.72
CA PHE A 147 -14.57 -11.12 -4.29
C PHE A 147 -14.56 -12.29 -5.26
N TYR A 148 -13.39 -12.70 -5.69
CA TYR A 148 -13.21 -13.87 -6.54
C TYR A 148 -12.43 -14.98 -5.82
N GLY A 149 -12.65 -16.22 -6.23
CA GLY A 149 -11.95 -17.36 -5.66
C GLY A 149 -10.49 -17.40 -6.10
N ASN A 150 -9.55 -17.24 -5.18
CA ASN A 150 -8.14 -17.49 -5.47
C ASN A 150 -7.80 -18.96 -5.19
N ARG A 151 -7.35 -19.69 -6.23
CA ARG A 151 -6.95 -21.09 -6.11
C ARG A 151 -5.59 -21.30 -5.44
N TYR A 152 -4.79 -20.25 -5.34
CA TYR A 152 -3.42 -20.37 -4.84
C TYR A 152 -3.30 -20.62 -3.33
N TYR A 153 -4.37 -20.43 -2.59
CA TYR A 153 -4.40 -20.64 -1.14
C TYR A 153 -5.47 -21.66 -0.77
N THR A 154 -5.20 -22.94 -1.04
CA THR A 154 -5.93 -24.02 -0.37
C THR A 154 -5.32 -24.20 1.01
N HIS A 155 -6.13 -24.07 2.04
CA HIS A 155 -5.69 -24.36 3.41
C HIS A 155 -5.25 -25.84 3.46
N ALA A 156 -4.02 -26.11 3.90
CA ALA A 156 -3.49 -27.48 4.00
C ALA A 156 -4.41 -28.41 4.80
N ASN A 157 -5.19 -27.85 5.74
CA ASN A 157 -6.09 -28.59 6.62
C ASN A 157 -7.56 -28.57 6.16
N ASN A 158 -7.90 -27.89 5.05
CA ASN A 158 -9.27 -27.86 4.52
C ASN A 158 -9.29 -27.62 3.00
N PRO A 159 -9.04 -28.67 2.20
CA PRO A 159 -8.86 -28.57 0.74
C PRO A 159 -10.11 -28.11 -0.03
N GLY A 160 -11.26 -28.02 0.62
CA GLY A 160 -12.52 -27.53 0.03
C GLY A 160 -12.80 -26.05 0.25
N LYS A 161 -12.03 -25.37 1.12
CA LYS A 161 -12.30 -23.98 1.46
C LYS A 161 -11.63 -23.05 0.43
N LYS A 162 -12.43 -22.42 -0.42
CA LYS A 162 -11.98 -21.40 -1.37
C LYS A 162 -11.81 -20.07 -0.61
N TYR A 163 -10.62 -19.50 -0.65
CA TYR A 163 -10.43 -18.13 -0.18
C TYR A 163 -10.99 -17.17 -1.21
N LYS A 164 -11.80 -16.25 -0.73
CA LYS A 164 -12.26 -15.12 -1.52
C LYS A 164 -11.19 -14.03 -1.42
N PHE A 165 -10.78 -13.49 -2.55
CA PHE A 165 -9.75 -12.47 -2.64
C PHE A 165 -10.31 -11.19 -3.27
N ASN A 166 -9.94 -10.06 -2.70
CA ASN A 166 -10.03 -8.75 -3.30
C ASN A 166 -8.81 -7.95 -2.82
N ILE A 167 -8.06 -7.37 -3.74
CA ILE A 167 -6.80 -6.69 -3.42
C ILE A 167 -6.98 -5.53 -2.43
N LEU A 168 -8.05 -4.75 -2.55
CA LEU A 168 -8.33 -3.65 -1.63
C LEU A 168 -8.61 -4.15 -0.21
N ASN A 169 -9.34 -5.26 -0.08
CA ASN A 169 -9.59 -5.88 1.22
C ASN A 169 -8.27 -6.31 1.87
N GLU A 170 -7.39 -6.94 1.11
CA GLU A 170 -6.09 -7.38 1.62
C GLU A 170 -5.19 -6.21 2.01
N ILE A 171 -5.14 -5.16 1.18
CA ILE A 171 -4.38 -3.94 1.48
C ILE A 171 -4.90 -3.27 2.75
N ASN A 172 -6.21 -3.10 2.89
CA ASN A 172 -6.82 -2.45 4.04
C ASN A 172 -6.59 -3.24 5.34
N ASN A 173 -6.59 -4.57 5.26
CA ASN A 173 -6.35 -5.44 6.42
C ASN A 173 -4.86 -5.63 6.75
N SER A 174 -3.95 -5.36 5.80
CA SER A 174 -2.50 -5.51 6.00
C SER A 174 -1.82 -4.25 6.54
N SER A 175 -2.51 -3.11 6.52
CA SER A 175 -1.96 -1.81 6.92
C SER A 175 -2.14 -1.46 8.41
N ASN A 176 -2.51 -2.42 9.24
CA ASN A 176 -2.67 -2.24 10.69
C ASN A 176 -1.44 -2.69 11.48
#